data_c793b0eb804ae5bccbbeb5cd6e67f0ef
#
_entry.id   c793b0eb804ae5bccbbeb5cd6e67f0ef
#
_cell.length_a   1.000
_cell.length_b   1.000
_cell.length_c   1.000
_cell.angle_alpha   90.00
_cell.angle_beta   90.00
_cell.angle_gamma   90.00
#
_symmetry.space_group_name_H-M   'P 1'
#
loop_
_entity.id
_entity.type
_entity.pdbx_description
1 polymer ?
#
loop_
_entity_poly.entity_id
_entity_poly.type
_entity_poly.pdbx_seq_one_letter_code
_entity_poly.pdbx_strand_id
1 'polypeptide(L)'
;MIANPAQITRHHLANQAAPAYSLIRKVCACGKASTAKQLVQHGKCAACALAAVRDAIMPGDFAKLQHMLGAVQGKPKNRWGYRNYYCANSSGAAREAMQRLVDAGLAAAGHESDTQAYFHATQLGCKAAGLDAPGIKRAMED
;
A
#
# COMPACT_ATOMS: atom_id res chain seq x y z
N MET A 1 -11.07 29.19 -21.46
CA MET A 1 -10.91 28.66 -20.98
C MET A 1 -10.95 28.21 -20.15
N ILE A 2 -11.62 28.58 -19.84
CA ILE A 2 -11.56 28.08 -19.12
C ILE A 2 -11.88 27.55 -18.82
N ALA A 3 -12.34 27.36 -18.86
CA ALA A 3 -12.38 26.76 -18.52
C ALA A 3 -12.90 26.37 -18.16
N ASN A 4 -13.58 26.12 -18.33
CA ASN A 4 -13.79 25.43 -17.96
C ASN A 4 -14.08 24.78 -17.18
N PRO A 5 -14.84 25.16 -17.07
CA PRO A 5 -14.73 24.41 -15.96
C PRO A 5 -14.63 23.06 -16.12
N ALA A 6 -14.92 22.64 -16.81
CA ALA A 6 -14.37 21.47 -16.78
C ALA A 6 -13.13 21.44 -17.40
N GLN A 7 -13.10 22.38 -17.91
CA GLN A 7 -12.13 22.41 -18.08
C GLN A 7 -11.62 22.67 -17.42
N ILE A 8 -12.25 23.18 -17.33
CA ILE A 8 -11.62 23.45 -16.46
C ILE A 8 -11.61 22.47 -15.72
N THR A 9 -11.82 21.97 -16.01
CA THR A 9 -11.32 21.18 -15.37
C THR A 9 -10.50 20.38 -15.81
N ARG A 10 -10.02 20.80 -16.72
CA ARG A 10 -8.92 20.27 -16.98
C ARG A 10 -7.93 20.64 -17.00
N HIS A 11 -8.01 21.71 -17.12
CA HIS A 11 -7.08 22.32 -16.89
C HIS A 11 -7.09 22.93 -16.29
N HIS A 12 -7.87 23.14 -16.70
CA HIS A 12 -7.70 23.74 -16.13
C HIS A 12 -7.72 23.55 -15.40
N LEU A 13 -7.91 23.08 -15.88
CA LEU A 13 -7.61 22.93 -15.37
C LEU A 13 -6.86 22.69 -15.10
N ALA A 14 -6.51 22.62 -15.44
CA ALA A 14 -5.65 22.50 -15.31
C ALA A 14 -4.97 23.18 -15.12
N ASN A 15 -4.91 24.01 -15.28
CA ASN A 15 -4.26 24.63 -14.92
C ASN A 15 -4.31 25.57 -14.46
N GLN A 16 -4.66 26.05 -14.52
CA GLN A 16 -4.56 26.88 -13.84
C GLN A 16 -4.79 27.07 -12.73
N ALA A 17 -5.09 27.34 -12.77
CA ALA A 17 -5.03 27.66 -11.39
C ALA A 17 -4.83 26.48 -10.54
N ALA A 18 -3.83 25.87 -10.72
CA ALA A 18 -3.42 24.76 -9.91
C ALA A 18 -3.36 25.12 -8.43
N PRO A 19 -2.91 26.31 -8.01
CA PRO A 19 -2.92 26.65 -6.59
C PRO A 19 -4.31 26.64 -5.97
N ALA A 20 -5.28 27.20 -6.65
CA ALA A 20 -6.66 27.17 -6.15
C ALA A 20 -7.19 25.74 -6.08
N TYR A 21 -6.84 24.93 -7.05
CA TYR A 21 -7.23 23.54 -7.07
C TYR A 21 -6.70 22.79 -5.85
N SER A 22 -5.44 23.03 -5.48
CA SER A 22 -4.84 22.34 -4.34
C SER A 22 -5.43 22.79 -3.00
N LEU A 23 -6.00 24.01 -2.94
CA LEU A 23 -6.61 24.50 -1.72
C LEU A 23 -8.05 24.06 -1.54
N ILE A 24 -8.69 23.59 -2.59
CA ILE A 24 -10.07 23.12 -2.50
C ILE A 24 -10.08 21.76 -1.82
N ARG A 25 -10.81 21.70 -0.73
CA ARG A 25 -11.01 20.44 -0.04
C ARG A 25 -11.98 19.57 -0.81
N LYS A 26 -11.60 18.36 -1.02
CA LYS A 26 -12.45 17.34 -1.61
C LYS A 26 -12.89 16.35 -0.55
N VAL A 27 -14.00 15.68 -0.80
CA VAL A 27 -14.54 14.71 0.13
C VAL A 27 -14.63 13.38 -0.60
N CYS A 28 -14.03 12.34 -0.02
CA CYS A 28 -14.16 10.98 -0.49
C CYS A 28 -15.60 10.51 -0.32
N ALA A 29 -16.02 9.51 -1.09
CA ALA A 29 -17.35 8.93 -0.96
C ALA A 29 -17.66 8.43 0.46
N CYS A 30 -16.63 8.12 1.25
CA CYS A 30 -16.79 7.70 2.65
C CYS A 30 -17.06 8.87 3.61
N GLY A 31 -17.05 10.12 3.11
CA GLY A 31 -17.26 11.31 3.91
C GLY A 31 -16.00 11.95 4.47
N LYS A 32 -14.84 11.31 4.31
CA LYS A 32 -13.58 11.86 4.79
C LYS A 32 -13.05 12.93 3.86
N ALA A 33 -12.57 14.03 4.43
CA ALA A 33 -11.86 15.04 3.65
C ALA A 33 -10.53 14.48 3.17
N SER A 34 -10.15 14.87 1.96
CA SER A 34 -8.89 14.43 1.36
C SER A 34 -8.35 15.55 0.49
N THR A 35 -7.09 15.46 0.11
CA THR A 35 -6.50 16.42 -0.82
C THR A 35 -7.01 16.14 -2.23
N ALA A 36 -7.08 17.18 -3.05
CA ALA A 36 -7.45 17.02 -4.45
C ALA A 36 -6.50 16.04 -5.15
N LYS A 37 -5.20 16.13 -4.83
CA LYS A 37 -4.20 15.24 -5.43
C LYS A 37 -4.51 13.77 -5.14
N GLN A 38 -4.82 13.46 -3.89
CA GLN A 38 -5.14 12.08 -3.48
C GLN A 38 -6.36 11.56 -4.25
N LEU A 39 -7.42 12.37 -4.34
CA LEU A 39 -8.64 11.96 -5.01
C LEU A 39 -8.47 11.83 -6.51
N VAL A 40 -7.66 12.70 -7.12
CA VAL A 40 -7.38 12.62 -8.55
C VAL A 40 -6.58 11.36 -8.88
N GLN A 41 -5.58 11.05 -8.08
CA GLN A 41 -4.72 9.89 -8.33
C GLN A 41 -5.39 8.57 -8.02
N HIS A 42 -6.20 8.51 -6.98
CA HIS A 42 -6.72 7.25 -6.46
C HIS A 42 -8.24 7.16 -6.44
N GLY A 43 -8.94 8.27 -6.71
CA GLY A 43 -10.40 8.29 -6.68
C GLY A 43 -10.99 8.20 -5.30
N LYS A 44 -10.17 8.16 -4.25
CA LYS A 44 -10.62 7.99 -2.87
C LYS A 44 -9.54 8.48 -1.91
N CYS A 45 -9.90 8.68 -0.65
CA CYS A 45 -8.94 9.08 0.37
C CYS A 45 -7.95 7.93 0.65
N ALA A 46 -6.86 8.25 1.35
CA ALA A 46 -5.81 7.28 1.64
C ALA A 46 -6.36 6.06 2.40
N ALA A 47 -7.26 6.28 3.35
CA ALA A 47 -7.85 5.18 4.12
C ALA A 47 -8.67 4.24 3.25
N CYS A 48 -9.49 4.78 2.34
CA CYS A 48 -10.28 3.96 1.43
C CYS A 48 -9.39 3.26 0.40
N ALA A 49 -8.33 3.91 -0.07
CA ALA A 49 -7.38 3.29 -0.99
C ALA A 49 -6.69 2.11 -0.32
N LEU A 50 -6.28 2.26 0.93
CA LEU A 50 -5.66 1.18 1.69
C LEU A 50 -6.64 0.04 1.94
N ALA A 51 -7.88 0.35 2.28
CA ALA A 51 -8.92 -0.67 2.48
C ALA A 51 -9.15 -1.46 1.19
N ALA A 52 -9.19 -0.80 0.04
CA ALA A 52 -9.35 -1.46 -1.25
C ALA A 52 -8.19 -2.41 -1.55
N VAL A 53 -6.96 -2.00 -1.23
CA VAL A 53 -5.78 -2.85 -1.38
C VAL A 53 -5.92 -4.10 -0.50
N ARG A 54 -6.31 -3.92 0.76
CA ARG A 54 -6.51 -5.04 1.69
C ARG A 54 -7.58 -5.99 1.20
N ASP A 55 -8.69 -5.46 0.72
CA ASP A 55 -9.81 -6.27 0.27
C ASP A 55 -9.44 -7.11 -0.97
N ALA A 56 -8.48 -6.65 -1.75
CA ALA A 56 -8.02 -7.37 -2.93
C ALA A 56 -7.04 -8.49 -2.60
N ILE A 57 -6.50 -8.54 -1.39
CA ILE A 57 -5.55 -9.56 -0.98
C ILE A 57 -6.31 -10.83 -0.60
N MET A 58 -5.90 -11.97 -1.11
CA MET A 58 -6.46 -13.25 -0.70
C MET A 58 -6.15 -13.49 0.78
N PRO A 59 -7.09 -14.10 1.55
CA PRO A 59 -6.85 -14.29 2.99
C PRO A 59 -5.54 -15.00 3.33
N GLY A 60 -5.19 -16.03 2.58
CA GLY A 60 -3.93 -16.75 2.80
C GLY A 60 -2.71 -15.90 2.51
N ASP A 61 -2.79 -15.05 1.50
CA ASP A 61 -1.70 -14.15 1.13
C ASP A 61 -1.53 -13.06 2.20
N PHE A 62 -2.65 -12.57 2.74
CA PHE A 62 -2.62 -11.57 3.81
C PHE A 62 -1.93 -12.14 5.06
N ALA A 63 -2.26 -13.38 5.41
CA ALA A 63 -1.61 -14.05 6.55
C ALA A 63 -0.10 -14.17 6.35
N LYS A 64 0.34 -14.45 5.12
CA LYS A 64 1.76 -14.52 4.81
C LYS A 64 2.44 -13.16 4.90
N LEU A 65 1.76 -12.12 4.46
CA LEU A 65 2.27 -10.76 4.57
C LEU A 65 2.47 -10.37 6.04
N GLN A 66 1.48 -10.68 6.88
CA GLN A 66 1.60 -10.43 8.32
C GLN A 66 2.71 -11.26 8.94
N HIS A 67 2.83 -12.51 8.56
CA HIS A 67 3.89 -13.39 9.05
C HIS A 67 5.28 -12.83 8.71
N MET A 68 5.43 -12.34 7.49
CA MET A 68 6.67 -11.73 7.01
C MET A 68 7.14 -10.60 7.94
N LEU A 69 6.21 -9.84 8.48
CA LEU A 69 6.49 -8.67 9.30
C LEU A 69 6.41 -8.93 10.80
N GLY A 70 6.09 -10.17 11.19
CA GLY A 70 5.90 -10.47 12.60
C GLY A 70 4.63 -9.88 13.18
N ALA A 71 3.69 -9.47 12.32
CA ALA A 71 2.41 -8.89 12.72
C ALA A 71 1.40 -10.00 12.95
N VAL A 72 1.65 -10.82 13.95
CA VAL A 72 0.89 -12.04 14.21
C VAL A 72 0.19 -11.97 15.56
N GLN A 73 -0.87 -12.75 15.69
CA GLN A 73 -1.60 -12.85 16.94
C GLN A 73 -0.66 -13.29 18.07
N GLY A 74 -0.81 -12.69 19.23
CA GLY A 74 0.04 -12.96 20.36
C GLY A 74 1.24 -12.05 20.48
N LYS A 75 1.56 -11.27 19.44
CA LYS A 75 2.58 -10.24 19.49
C LYS A 75 1.94 -8.87 19.69
N PRO A 76 2.38 -8.07 20.66
CA PRO A 76 1.86 -6.70 20.80
C PRO A 76 2.15 -5.90 19.53
N LYS A 77 1.21 -5.06 19.14
CA LYS A 77 1.33 -4.28 17.90
C LYS A 77 2.57 -3.40 17.89
N ASN A 78 3.03 -2.93 19.05
CA ASN A 78 4.23 -2.12 19.14
C ASN A 78 5.52 -2.92 18.86
N ARG A 79 5.40 -4.22 18.67
CA ARG A 79 6.51 -5.08 18.28
C ARG A 79 6.46 -5.48 16.81
N TRP A 80 5.37 -5.21 16.12
CA TRP A 80 5.25 -5.56 14.71
C TRP A 80 6.30 -4.81 13.90
N GLY A 81 6.82 -5.47 12.88
CA GLY A 81 7.91 -4.92 12.07
C GLY A 81 9.29 -5.26 12.58
N TYR A 82 9.38 -6.09 13.61
CA TYR A 82 10.68 -6.50 14.14
C TYR A 82 11.47 -7.37 13.16
N ARG A 83 10.81 -7.85 12.15
CA ARG A 83 11.42 -8.55 11.02
C ARG A 83 10.73 -8.15 9.74
N ASN A 84 11.37 -8.40 8.62
CA ASN A 84 10.78 -8.14 7.31
C ASN A 84 11.40 -9.09 6.29
N TYR A 85 11.04 -10.36 6.37
CA TYR A 85 11.45 -11.31 5.35
C TYR A 85 10.53 -12.53 5.34
N TYR A 86 10.45 -13.15 4.19
CA TYR A 86 9.77 -14.42 4.00
C TYR A 86 10.62 -15.28 3.08
N CYS A 87 10.88 -16.50 3.52
CA CYS A 87 11.61 -17.47 2.72
C CYS A 87 10.62 -18.51 2.21
N ALA A 88 10.51 -18.62 0.90
CA ALA A 88 9.66 -19.61 0.26
C ALA A 88 10.52 -20.56 -0.55
N ASN A 89 10.00 -21.74 -0.83
CA ASN A 89 10.64 -22.59 -1.83
C ASN A 89 10.63 -21.86 -3.17
N SER A 90 11.59 -22.19 -4.04
CA SER A 90 11.71 -21.52 -5.34
C SER A 90 10.53 -21.79 -6.27
N SER A 91 9.66 -22.75 -5.90
CA SER A 91 8.43 -23.05 -6.64
C SER A 91 7.36 -23.50 -5.65
N GLY A 92 6.10 -23.51 -6.09
CA GLY A 92 4.99 -24.00 -5.30
C GLY A 92 4.09 -22.88 -4.82
N ALA A 93 3.11 -23.26 -3.98
CA ALA A 93 2.03 -22.35 -3.58
C ALA A 93 2.52 -21.12 -2.81
N ALA A 94 3.49 -21.29 -1.93
CA ALA A 94 4.02 -20.15 -1.16
C ALA A 94 4.75 -19.16 -2.07
N ARG A 95 5.51 -19.67 -3.04
CA ARG A 95 6.20 -18.84 -4.03
C ARG A 95 5.19 -18.05 -4.86
N GLU A 96 4.12 -18.72 -5.27
CA GLU A 96 3.07 -18.08 -6.06
C GLU A 96 2.32 -17.02 -5.26
N ALA A 97 2.07 -17.28 -3.98
CA ALA A 97 1.45 -16.29 -3.10
C ALA A 97 2.33 -15.05 -2.97
N MET A 98 3.63 -15.25 -2.79
CA MET A 98 4.58 -14.13 -2.71
C MET A 98 4.61 -13.36 -4.01
N GLN A 99 4.53 -14.04 -5.16
CA GLN A 99 4.50 -13.36 -6.45
C GLN A 99 3.24 -12.51 -6.60
N ARG A 100 2.09 -12.97 -6.12
CA ARG A 100 0.87 -12.15 -6.13
C ARG A 100 1.05 -10.88 -5.31
N LEU A 101 1.71 -10.99 -4.16
CA LEU A 101 1.98 -9.82 -3.32
C LEU A 101 2.97 -8.86 -4.01
N VAL A 102 3.96 -9.39 -4.70
CA VAL A 102 4.89 -8.57 -5.48
C VAL A 102 4.15 -7.83 -6.59
N ASP A 103 3.30 -8.54 -7.33
CA ASP A 103 2.53 -7.95 -8.42
C ASP A 103 1.59 -6.85 -7.93
N ALA A 104 1.10 -6.96 -6.70
CA ALA A 104 0.24 -5.96 -6.08
C ALA A 104 1.04 -4.80 -5.46
N GLY A 105 2.36 -4.84 -5.49
CA GLY A 105 3.20 -3.79 -4.92
C GLY A 105 3.36 -3.87 -3.40
N LEU A 106 2.97 -4.99 -2.80
CA LEU A 106 3.00 -5.18 -1.35
C LEU A 106 4.27 -5.86 -0.86
N ALA A 107 4.99 -6.50 -1.75
CA ALA A 107 6.25 -7.16 -1.44
C ALA A 107 7.24 -6.94 -2.57
N ALA A 108 8.49 -7.22 -2.31
CA ALA A 108 9.56 -7.16 -3.30
C ALA A 108 10.38 -8.43 -3.20
N ALA A 109 10.83 -8.92 -4.35
CA ALA A 109 11.68 -10.10 -4.42
C ALA A 109 13.10 -9.74 -3.99
N GLY A 110 13.70 -10.61 -3.18
CA GLY A 110 15.08 -10.46 -2.77
C GLY A 110 15.95 -11.54 -3.41
N HIS A 111 16.88 -12.05 -2.64
CA HIS A 111 17.78 -13.10 -3.10
C HIS A 111 17.02 -14.38 -3.47
N GLU A 112 17.44 -15.02 -4.53
CA GLU A 112 16.88 -16.30 -4.94
C GLU A 112 18.01 -17.29 -5.23
N SER A 113 17.87 -18.51 -4.70
CA SER A 113 18.77 -19.62 -5.00
C SER A 113 17.99 -20.69 -5.77
N ASP A 114 18.63 -21.81 -6.05
CA ASP A 114 17.97 -22.91 -6.76
C ASP A 114 16.79 -23.49 -6.00
N THR A 115 16.78 -23.39 -4.66
CA THR A 115 15.79 -24.03 -3.81
C THR A 115 14.93 -23.06 -3.05
N GLN A 116 15.35 -21.81 -2.89
CA GLN A 116 14.66 -20.84 -2.02
C GLN A 116 14.63 -19.47 -2.65
N ALA A 117 13.57 -18.74 -2.32
CA ALA A 117 13.39 -17.36 -2.73
C ALA A 117 13.01 -16.53 -1.50
N TYR A 118 13.63 -15.39 -1.35
CA TYR A 118 13.39 -14.49 -0.24
C TYR A 118 12.61 -13.28 -0.70
N PHE A 119 11.72 -12.81 0.16
CA PHE A 119 10.87 -11.65 -0.11
C PHE A 119 10.84 -10.75 1.12
N HIS A 120 10.58 -9.48 0.89
CA HIS A 120 10.34 -8.53 1.97
C HIS A 120 9.17 -7.63 1.60
N ALA A 121 8.50 -7.07 2.60
CA ALA A 121 7.36 -6.18 2.38
C ALA A 121 7.84 -4.79 1.96
N THR A 122 7.08 -4.17 1.08
CA THR A 122 7.26 -2.76 0.75
C THR A 122 6.60 -1.90 1.82
N GLN A 123 6.81 -0.59 1.76
CA GLN A 123 6.12 0.32 2.66
C GLN A 123 4.59 0.16 2.56
N LEU A 124 4.08 0.02 1.34
CA LEU A 124 2.65 -0.23 1.14
C LEU A 124 2.22 -1.55 1.78
N GLY A 125 3.04 -2.59 1.65
CA GLY A 125 2.78 -3.88 2.30
C GLY A 125 2.72 -3.75 3.81
N CYS A 126 3.62 -2.98 4.40
CA CYS A 126 3.59 -2.72 5.84
C CYS A 126 2.30 -2.03 6.27
N LYS A 127 1.86 -1.04 5.51
CA LYS A 127 0.60 -0.34 5.79
C LYS A 127 -0.59 -1.29 5.67
N ALA A 128 -0.62 -2.10 4.62
CA ALA A 128 -1.70 -3.06 4.40
C ALA A 128 -1.76 -4.09 5.51
N ALA A 129 -0.62 -4.51 6.05
CA ALA A 129 -0.57 -5.47 7.15
C ALA A 129 -1.02 -4.86 8.49
N GLY A 130 -1.13 -3.54 8.57
CA GLY A 130 -1.61 -2.87 9.75
C GLY A 130 -0.54 -2.27 10.65
N LEU A 131 0.69 -2.17 10.18
CA LEU A 131 1.76 -1.55 10.96
C LEU A 131 1.53 -0.05 11.09
N ASP A 132 1.87 0.49 12.26
CA ASP A 132 1.90 1.93 12.48
C ASP A 132 3.24 2.51 12.00
N ALA A 133 3.39 3.84 12.07
CA ALA A 133 4.60 4.50 11.58
C ALA A 133 5.90 3.96 12.21
N PRO A 134 5.98 3.77 13.54
CA PRO A 134 7.18 3.17 14.13
C PRO A 134 7.42 1.74 13.65
N GLY A 135 6.37 0.96 13.45
CA GLY A 135 6.49 -0.42 12.95
C GLY A 135 7.01 -0.46 11.52
N ILE A 136 6.52 0.43 10.68
CA ILE A 136 6.99 0.54 9.30
C ILE A 136 8.47 0.92 9.29
N LYS A 137 8.85 1.87 10.13
CA LYS A 137 10.24 2.28 10.22
C LYS A 137 11.14 1.11 10.61
N ARG A 138 10.74 0.35 11.63
CA ARG A 138 11.50 -0.84 12.05
C ARG A 138 11.65 -1.83 10.90
N ALA A 139 10.56 -2.11 10.20
CA ALA A 139 10.56 -3.11 9.13
C ALA A 139 11.45 -2.67 7.95
N MET A 140 11.45 -1.40 7.63
CA MET A 140 12.17 -0.90 6.46
C MET A 140 13.64 -0.60 6.73
N GLU A 141 14.06 -0.60 7.98
CA GLU A 141 15.46 -0.34 8.33
C GLU A 141 16.36 -1.58 8.24
N ASP A 142 15.80 -2.78 8.15
CA ASP A 142 16.59 -4.02 8.09
C ASP A 142 17.12 -4.34 6.69
#